data_725810a261a5cdcf552ba9b9b3a4fb96
#
_entry.id   725810a261a5cdcf552ba9b9b3a4fb96
#
_cell.length_a   1.000
_cell.length_b   1.000
_cell.length_c   1.000
_cell.angle_alpha   90.00
_cell.angle_beta   90.00
_cell.angle_gamma   90.00
#
_symmetry.space_group_name_H-M   'P 1'
#
loop_
_entity.id
_entity.type
_entity.pdbx_description
1 polymer ?
#
loop_
_entity_poly.entity_id
_entity_poly.type
_entity_poly.pdbx_seq_one_letter_code
_entity_poly.pdbx_strand_id
1 'polypeptide(L)'
;MRKAVNTAITALSVLAASDASAASRPATALAPQFVALSEITTPIFGESRIEGALSVTLVLEADSVGAADTLRTRMPELRATALTAALEFSRLYASGYTPVDAGRLSADLNAAMKRAHPGIARVLIVRLDAIPA
;
A
#
# COMPACT_ATOMS: atom_id res chain seq x y z
N MET A 1 -7.43 -61.37 -49.22
CA MET A 1 -8.04 -60.64 -49.22
C MET A 1 -8.31 -60.06 -47.99
N ARG A 2 -8.26 -59.49 -47.47
CA ARG A 2 -8.64 -58.89 -46.52
C ARG A 2 -8.18 -57.83 -46.05
N LYS A 3 -8.44 -57.15 -45.59
CA LYS A 3 -8.25 -56.00 -45.31
C LYS A 3 -8.32 -55.72 -43.97
N ALA A 4 -7.46 -55.28 -43.28
CA ALA A 4 -7.49 -54.76 -41.97
C ALA A 4 -7.65 -53.27 -42.03
N VAL A 5 -8.60 -52.79 -41.47
CA VAL A 5 -8.82 -51.40 -41.35
C VAL A 5 -8.37 -51.01 -39.95
N ASN A 6 -7.30 -50.34 -39.91
CA ASN A 6 -6.85 -49.77 -38.68
C ASN A 6 -7.45 -48.39 -38.54
N THR A 7 -8.40 -48.28 -37.71
CA THR A 7 -8.89 -47.00 -37.29
C THR A 7 -8.04 -46.53 -36.12
N ALA A 8 -7.15 -45.64 -36.40
CA ALA A 8 -6.44 -44.95 -35.35
C ALA A 8 -7.35 -43.90 -34.74
N ILE A 9 -7.79 -44.15 -33.57
CA ILE A 9 -8.49 -43.15 -32.80
C ILE A 9 -7.44 -42.31 -32.08
N THR A 10 -7.18 -41.18 -32.60
CA THR A 10 -6.34 -40.21 -31.94
C THR A 10 -7.17 -39.55 -30.86
N ALA A 11 -6.93 -39.93 -29.66
CA ALA A 11 -7.51 -39.19 -28.51
C ALA A 11 -6.81 -37.87 -28.40
N LEU A 12 -7.53 -36.84 -28.74
CA LEU A 12 -7.12 -35.46 -28.52
C LEU A 12 -7.36 -35.14 -27.06
N SER A 13 -6.36 -35.25 -26.26
CA SER A 13 -6.36 -34.78 -24.91
C SER A 13 -6.23 -33.27 -24.95
N VAL A 14 -7.32 -32.58 -24.84
CA VAL A 14 -7.29 -31.16 -24.63
C VAL A 14 -6.78 -30.89 -23.24
N LEU A 15 -5.61 -30.37 -23.16
CA LEU A 15 -5.10 -29.78 -21.93
C LEU A 15 -5.85 -28.50 -21.67
N ALA A 16 -6.83 -28.61 -20.86
CA ALA A 16 -7.42 -27.43 -20.20
C ALA A 16 -6.84 -27.36 -18.80
N ALA A 17 -5.63 -26.91 -18.70
CA ALA A 17 -5.00 -26.71 -17.41
C ALA A 17 -4.15 -25.46 -17.45
N SER A 18 -4.77 -24.31 -17.44
CA SER A 18 -3.97 -23.09 -17.44
C SER A 18 -4.47 -21.98 -16.54
N ASP A 19 -5.63 -22.08 -15.95
CA ASP A 19 -6.17 -20.95 -15.22
C ASP A 19 -6.21 -21.10 -13.72
N ALA A 20 -5.73 -22.22 -13.19
CA ALA A 20 -5.73 -22.44 -11.76
C ALA A 20 -4.66 -21.66 -11.01
N SER A 21 -3.60 -21.21 -11.67
CA SER A 21 -2.53 -20.50 -10.97
C SER A 21 -2.81 -19.01 -10.75
N ALA A 22 -3.75 -18.42 -11.47
CA ALA A 22 -4.15 -17.04 -11.25
C ALA A 22 -5.07 -16.87 -10.02
N ALA A 23 -5.82 -17.92 -9.66
CA ALA A 23 -6.75 -17.91 -8.54
C ALA A 23 -6.09 -18.12 -7.16
N SER A 24 -4.82 -18.55 -7.12
CA SER A 24 -4.11 -18.84 -5.88
C SER A 24 -3.27 -17.69 -5.34
N ARG A 25 -3.28 -16.53 -5.98
CA ARG A 25 -2.62 -15.34 -5.43
C ARG A 25 -3.43 -14.78 -4.29
N PRO A 26 -2.82 -14.56 -3.11
CA PRO A 26 -3.52 -13.86 -2.04
C PRO A 26 -3.95 -12.49 -2.55
N ALA A 27 -5.21 -12.13 -2.33
CA ALA A 27 -5.75 -10.82 -2.73
C ALA A 27 -5.03 -9.64 -2.06
N THR A 28 -4.22 -9.91 -1.04
CA THR A 28 -3.44 -8.94 -0.28
C THR A 28 -1.99 -8.77 -0.75
N ALA A 29 -1.56 -9.55 -1.75
CA ALA A 29 -0.20 -9.43 -2.26
C ALA A 29 -0.04 -8.14 -3.08
N LEU A 30 0.83 -7.25 -2.61
CA LEU A 30 1.19 -6.03 -3.32
C LEU A 30 2.14 -6.35 -4.47
N ALA A 31 2.05 -5.57 -5.56
CA ALA A 31 3.03 -5.63 -6.63
C ALA A 31 4.44 -5.30 -6.09
N PRO A 32 5.52 -5.85 -6.69
CA PRO A 32 6.89 -5.67 -6.16
C PRO A 32 7.36 -4.23 -6.00
N GLN A 33 6.76 -3.30 -6.73
CA GLN A 33 7.09 -1.88 -6.66
C GLN A 33 6.37 -1.12 -5.55
N PHE A 34 5.47 -1.78 -4.82
CA PHE A 34 4.78 -1.19 -3.69
C PHE A 34 5.38 -1.64 -2.37
N VAL A 35 5.54 -0.70 -1.46
CA VAL A 35 6.09 -0.94 -0.13
C VAL A 35 5.06 -0.51 0.90
N ALA A 36 4.55 -1.46 1.67
CA ALA A 36 3.60 -1.17 2.73
C ALA A 36 4.32 -0.68 3.99
N LEU A 37 3.81 0.41 4.58
CA LEU A 37 4.20 0.84 5.92
C LEU A 37 3.19 0.32 6.94
N SER A 38 3.68 -0.04 8.11
CA SER A 38 2.80 -0.33 9.24
C SER A 38 2.05 0.93 9.67
N GLU A 39 0.89 0.74 10.24
CA GLU A 39 0.02 1.82 10.73
C GLU A 39 0.79 2.83 11.57
N ILE A 40 0.53 4.10 11.33
CA ILE A 40 1.08 5.23 12.07
C ILE A 40 -0.07 5.89 12.83
N THR A 41 0.10 6.04 14.12
CA THR A 41 -0.87 6.70 14.97
C THR A 41 -0.26 7.93 15.60
N THR A 42 -0.95 9.06 15.50
CA THR A 42 -0.56 10.34 16.10
C THR A 42 -1.68 10.91 16.93
N PRO A 43 -1.37 11.61 18.03
CA PRO A 43 -2.41 12.26 18.81
C PRO A 43 -3.01 13.46 18.05
N ILE A 44 -4.29 13.69 18.26
CA ILE A 44 -4.98 14.91 17.83
C ILE A 44 -5.01 15.86 19.04
N PHE A 45 -4.42 17.03 18.85
CA PHE A 45 -4.30 18.01 19.91
C PHE A 45 -5.45 19.01 19.88
N GLY A 46 -6.11 19.19 21.02
CA GLY A 46 -7.01 20.31 21.26
C GLY A 46 -6.29 21.45 21.98
N GLU A 47 -7.05 22.45 22.40
CA GLU A 47 -6.49 23.63 23.07
C GLU A 47 -5.80 23.30 24.42
N SER A 48 -6.30 22.34 25.15
CA SER A 48 -5.80 22.01 26.50
C SER A 48 -5.66 20.50 26.78
N ARG A 49 -6.01 19.66 25.81
CA ARG A 49 -5.99 18.20 25.97
C ARG A 49 -5.85 17.51 24.63
N ILE A 50 -5.57 16.21 24.69
CA ILE A 50 -5.65 15.33 23.53
C ILE A 50 -7.12 15.06 23.26
N GLU A 51 -7.57 15.34 22.03
CA GLU A 51 -8.95 15.16 21.57
C GLU A 51 -9.18 13.82 20.88
N GLY A 52 -8.13 13.10 20.57
CA GLY A 52 -8.23 11.82 19.89
C GLY A 52 -6.91 11.36 19.30
N ALA A 53 -7.01 10.42 18.39
CA ALA A 53 -5.88 9.87 17.66
C ALA A 53 -6.20 9.81 16.15
N LEU A 54 -5.21 10.14 15.35
CA LEU A 54 -5.22 9.98 13.91
C LEU A 54 -4.43 8.73 13.55
N SER A 55 -5.07 7.75 12.94
CA SER A 55 -4.41 6.54 12.44
C SER A 55 -4.38 6.56 10.93
N VAL A 56 -3.22 6.32 10.35
CA VAL A 56 -3.03 6.29 8.91
C VAL A 56 -2.20 5.08 8.49
N THR A 57 -2.65 4.39 7.47
CA THR A 57 -1.90 3.30 6.83
C THR A 57 -1.51 3.72 5.43
N LEU A 58 -0.24 3.57 5.12
CA LEU A 58 0.37 4.05 3.87
C LEU A 58 0.94 2.90 3.06
N VAL A 59 0.88 3.07 1.74
CA VAL A 59 1.63 2.26 0.78
C VAL A 59 2.43 3.21 -0.10
N LEU A 60 3.71 2.94 -0.22
CA LEU A 60 4.61 3.69 -1.08
C LEU A 60 4.71 3.03 -2.44
N GLU A 61 4.50 3.78 -3.49
CA GLU A 61 4.81 3.34 -4.84
C GLU A 61 6.23 3.81 -5.17
N ALA A 62 7.11 2.86 -5.45
CA ALA A 62 8.48 3.17 -5.88
C ALA A 62 8.56 3.37 -7.39
N ASP A 63 9.58 4.07 -7.86
CA ASP A 63 9.82 4.30 -9.29
C ASP A 63 10.14 3.00 -10.05
N SER A 64 10.69 2.01 -9.35
CA SER A 64 11.06 0.71 -9.91
C SER A 64 11.08 -0.36 -8.82
N VAL A 65 11.20 -1.63 -9.22
CA VAL A 65 11.38 -2.76 -8.29
C VAL A 65 12.68 -2.60 -7.50
N GLY A 66 13.76 -2.17 -8.14
CA GLY A 66 15.04 -1.90 -7.46
C GLY A 66 14.94 -0.77 -6.44
N ALA A 67 14.22 0.31 -6.76
CA ALA A 67 13.96 1.39 -5.80
C ALA A 67 13.13 0.88 -4.62
N ALA A 68 12.14 0.03 -4.85
CA ALA A 68 11.35 -0.58 -3.79
C ALA A 68 12.21 -1.44 -2.85
N ASP A 69 13.14 -2.21 -3.37
CA ASP A 69 14.06 -3.00 -2.56
C ASP A 69 14.95 -2.12 -1.68
N THR A 70 15.43 -1.01 -2.22
CA THR A 70 16.18 -0.01 -1.45
C THR A 70 15.32 0.61 -0.34
N LEU A 71 14.09 0.95 -0.64
CA LEU A 71 13.16 1.50 0.36
C LEU A 71 12.89 0.51 1.48
N ARG A 72 12.73 -0.77 1.18
CA ARG A 72 12.53 -1.81 2.20
C ARG A 72 13.68 -1.91 3.19
N THR A 73 14.89 -1.63 2.77
CA THR A 73 16.06 -1.61 3.67
C THR A 73 16.06 -0.38 4.60
N ARG A 74 15.28 0.64 4.29
CA ARG A 74 15.20 1.90 5.02
C ARG A 74 13.87 2.10 5.75
N MET A 75 13.20 1.02 6.09
CA MET A 75 11.89 1.09 6.74
C MET A 75 11.83 1.98 7.98
N PRO A 76 12.78 1.95 8.92
CA PRO A 76 12.76 2.83 10.07
C PRO A 76 12.80 4.32 9.71
N GLU A 77 13.58 4.68 8.70
CA GLU A 77 13.69 6.08 8.23
C GLU A 77 12.39 6.52 7.53
N LEU A 78 11.83 5.65 6.69
CA LEU A 78 10.55 5.89 6.02
C LEU A 78 9.44 6.13 7.04
N ARG A 79 9.38 5.27 8.05
CA ARG A 79 8.40 5.38 9.11
C ARG A 79 8.58 6.68 9.92
N ALA A 80 9.80 7.05 10.24
CA ALA A 80 10.11 8.28 10.97
C ALA A 80 9.68 9.52 10.17
N THR A 81 9.96 9.57 8.88
CA THR A 81 9.55 10.68 8.01
C THR A 81 8.03 10.78 7.92
N ALA A 82 7.35 9.66 7.73
CA ALA A 82 5.90 9.61 7.65
C ALA A 82 5.26 10.02 8.98
N LEU A 83 5.81 9.55 10.10
CA LEU A 83 5.33 9.92 11.43
C LEU A 83 5.46 11.43 11.68
N THR A 84 6.59 12.03 11.32
CA THR A 84 6.79 13.47 11.46
C THR A 84 5.77 14.27 10.65
N ALA A 85 5.57 13.90 9.40
CA ALA A 85 4.59 14.58 8.54
C ALA A 85 3.15 14.41 9.05
N ALA A 86 2.79 13.22 9.51
CA ALA A 86 1.48 12.95 10.09
C ALA A 86 1.25 13.72 11.40
N LEU A 87 2.29 13.85 12.23
CA LEU A 87 2.22 14.59 13.47
C LEU A 87 2.04 16.12 13.24
N GLU A 88 2.76 16.66 12.27
CA GLU A 88 2.59 18.06 11.88
C GLU A 88 1.18 18.33 11.34
N PHE A 89 0.70 17.45 10.48
CA PHE A 89 -0.68 17.54 9.99
C PHE A 89 -1.68 17.45 11.13
N SER A 90 -1.49 16.51 12.03
CA SER A 90 -2.38 16.32 13.19
C SER A 90 -2.44 17.56 14.07
N ARG A 91 -1.30 18.21 14.29
CA ARG A 91 -1.21 19.44 15.08
C ARG A 91 -1.91 20.63 14.45
N LEU A 92 -1.83 20.75 13.13
CA LEU A 92 -2.27 21.96 12.42
C LEU A 92 -3.68 21.84 11.86
N TYR A 93 -4.11 20.65 11.49
CA TYR A 93 -5.30 20.46 10.67
C TYR A 93 -6.28 19.40 11.17
N ALA A 94 -5.87 18.52 12.07
CA ALA A 94 -6.76 17.48 12.57
C ALA A 94 -7.57 17.99 13.77
N SER A 95 -8.80 17.47 13.86
CA SER A 95 -9.71 17.73 14.97
C SER A 95 -10.44 16.42 15.33
N GLY A 96 -10.76 16.25 16.60
CA GLY A 96 -11.60 15.13 17.03
C GLY A 96 -13.07 15.26 16.62
N TYR A 97 -13.48 16.42 16.09
CA TYR A 97 -14.88 16.73 15.82
C TYR A 97 -15.20 16.95 14.35
N THR A 98 -14.21 17.12 13.50
CA THR A 98 -14.39 17.36 12.07
C THR A 98 -13.72 16.28 11.25
N PRO A 99 -14.28 15.97 10.07
CA PRO A 99 -13.65 15.01 9.16
C PRO A 99 -12.23 15.42 8.77
N VAL A 100 -11.35 14.45 8.63
CA VAL A 100 -9.96 14.68 8.23
C VAL A 100 -9.90 15.00 6.74
N ASP A 101 -9.17 16.03 6.38
CA ASP A 101 -8.87 16.35 4.98
C ASP A 101 -7.79 15.40 4.44
N ALA A 102 -8.25 14.29 3.87
CA ALA A 102 -7.39 13.27 3.30
C ALA A 102 -6.57 13.79 2.10
N GLY A 103 -7.13 14.69 1.31
CA GLY A 103 -6.43 15.29 0.19
C GLY A 103 -5.22 16.10 0.62
N ARG A 104 -5.38 16.93 1.65
CA ARG A 104 -4.28 17.70 2.24
C ARG A 104 -3.24 16.79 2.87
N LEU A 105 -3.66 15.82 3.67
CA LEU A 105 -2.74 14.86 4.28
C LEU A 105 -1.93 14.11 3.22
N SER A 106 -2.58 13.68 2.14
CA SER A 106 -1.91 13.04 1.02
C SER A 106 -0.86 13.94 0.36
N ALA A 107 -1.19 15.21 0.15
CA ALA A 107 -0.26 16.18 -0.43
C ALA A 107 0.95 16.40 0.49
N ASP A 108 0.73 16.58 1.78
CA ASP A 108 1.79 16.80 2.76
C ASP A 108 2.70 15.57 2.90
N LEU A 109 2.14 14.37 2.94
CA LEU A 109 2.89 13.12 2.98
C LEU A 109 3.72 12.91 1.71
N ASN A 110 3.13 13.13 0.54
CA ASN A 110 3.85 13.02 -0.73
C ASN A 110 5.03 13.99 -0.78
N ALA A 111 4.83 15.24 -0.40
CA ALA A 111 5.88 16.24 -0.39
C ALA A 111 7.03 15.88 0.56
N ALA A 112 6.72 15.48 1.79
CA ALA A 112 7.71 15.13 2.80
C ALA A 112 8.48 13.86 2.43
N MET A 113 7.78 12.82 2.02
CA MET A 113 8.39 11.52 1.69
C MET A 113 9.27 11.58 0.44
N LYS A 114 8.80 12.23 -0.62
CA LYS A 114 9.57 12.40 -1.85
C LYS A 114 10.83 13.23 -1.65
N ARG A 115 10.77 14.24 -0.78
CA ARG A 115 11.93 15.08 -0.46
C ARG A 115 12.98 14.30 0.32
N ALA A 116 12.57 13.49 1.26
CA ALA A 116 13.46 12.74 2.13
C ALA A 116 14.00 11.45 1.48
N HIS A 117 13.23 10.83 0.61
CA HIS A 117 13.53 9.53 0.03
C HIS A 117 13.35 9.54 -1.50
N PRO A 118 14.39 9.85 -2.27
CA PRO A 118 14.35 9.69 -3.72
C PRO A 118 14.04 8.23 -4.09
N GLY A 119 13.28 8.02 -5.13
CA GLY A 119 12.83 6.69 -5.54
C GLY A 119 11.38 6.39 -5.16
N ILE A 120 10.74 7.27 -4.40
CA ILE A 120 9.29 7.22 -4.17
C ILE A 120 8.59 7.97 -5.29
N ALA A 121 7.75 7.26 -6.07
CA ALA A 121 6.92 7.87 -7.10
C ALA A 121 5.72 8.59 -6.47
N ARG A 122 5.05 7.94 -5.54
CA ARG A 122 3.95 8.53 -4.77
C ARG A 122 3.66 7.78 -3.48
N VAL A 123 3.00 8.46 -2.57
CA VAL A 123 2.48 7.91 -1.33
C VAL A 123 0.97 7.74 -1.44
N LEU A 124 0.48 6.56 -1.11
CA LEU A 124 -0.93 6.22 -1.14
C LEU A 124 -1.44 6.04 0.29
N ILE A 125 -2.55 6.68 0.61
CA ILE A 125 -3.27 6.45 1.85
C ILE A 125 -4.27 5.33 1.59
N VAL A 126 -4.10 4.19 2.26
CA VAL A 126 -5.01 3.05 2.11
C VAL A 126 -6.05 3.00 3.23
N ARG A 127 -5.74 3.62 4.35
CA ARG A 127 -6.67 3.76 5.48
C ARG A 127 -6.38 5.03 6.25
N LEU A 128 -7.44 5.69 6.67
CA LEU A 128 -7.38 6.93 7.46
C LEU A 128 -8.54 6.95 8.43
N ASP A 129 -8.23 6.95 9.72
CA ASP A 129 -9.21 7.01 10.78
C ASP A 129 -8.87 8.12 11.77
N ALA A 130 -9.85 8.89 12.18
CA ALA A 130 -9.76 9.79 13.32
C ALA A 130 -10.66 9.26 14.44
N ILE A 131 -10.07 8.90 15.55
CA ILE A 131 -10.76 8.29 16.68
C ILE A 131 -10.81 9.32 17.80
N PRO A 132 -11.98 9.80 18.20
CA PRO A 132 -12.10 10.74 19.32
C PRO A 132 -11.68 10.07 20.64
N ALA A 133 -11.15 10.89 21.53
CA ALA A 133 -10.75 10.43 22.85
C ALA A 133 -11.95 10.10 23.75
#